data_463bfe9111a27cea8e249a1fc05cf65b
#
_entry.id   463bfe9111a27cea8e249a1fc05cf65b
#
_cell.length_a   1.000
_cell.length_b   1.000
_cell.length_c   1.000
_cell.angle_alpha   90.00
_cell.angle_beta   90.00
_cell.angle_gamma   90.00
#
_symmetry.space_group_name_H-M   'P 1'
#
loop_
_entity.id
_entity.type
_entity.pdbx_description
1 polymer ?
#
loop_
_entity_poly.entity_id
_entity_poly.type
_entity_poly.pdbx_seq_one_letter_code
_entity_poly.pdbx_strand_id
1 'polypeptide(L)'
;MKLAVDSSSFAKRYIQETGSNRLDELLQHTSELALCVILIPEITSALNRRLREQALTENEYHKAKQQLLDDVHDATILQITPAVVAQSVKLLERNILRAMDALHVACALEWKADLFITSDKRQLDAAIQSGLQCEYLSPTGQ
;
A
#
# COMPACT_ATOMS: atom_id res chain seq x y z
N MET A 1 -7.53 -10.68 11.71
CA MET A 1 -7.15 -10.89 10.29
C MET A 1 -5.93 -10.05 9.99
N LYS A 2 -4.97 -10.65 9.32
CA LYS A 2 -3.73 -9.99 8.93
C LYS A 2 -3.92 -9.27 7.60
N LEU A 3 -3.84 -7.96 7.63
CA LEU A 3 -4.12 -7.09 6.48
C LEU A 3 -2.83 -6.42 5.99
N ALA A 4 -2.52 -6.57 4.71
CA ALA A 4 -1.42 -5.87 4.06
C ALA A 4 -2.00 -4.89 3.02
N VAL A 5 -1.47 -3.67 2.98
CA VAL A 5 -1.98 -2.61 2.09
C VAL A 5 -0.81 -2.00 1.34
N ASP A 6 -0.97 -1.80 0.04
CA ASP A 6 0.04 -1.14 -0.78
C ASP A 6 -0.04 0.39 -0.67
N SER A 7 0.93 1.09 -1.27
CA SER A 7 0.99 2.55 -1.22
C SER A 7 -0.18 3.22 -1.93
N SER A 8 -0.62 2.67 -3.06
CA SER A 8 -1.70 3.27 -3.85
C SER A 8 -3.01 3.32 -3.07
N SER A 9 -3.28 2.30 -2.28
CA SER A 9 -4.48 2.24 -1.44
C SER A 9 -4.29 3.00 -0.13
N PHE A 10 -3.15 2.84 0.54
CA PHE A 10 -2.94 3.47 1.85
C PHE A 10 -2.91 5.00 1.78
N ALA A 11 -2.47 5.56 0.63
CA ALA A 11 -2.50 6.99 0.39
C ALA A 11 -3.91 7.60 0.49
N LYS A 12 -4.95 6.78 0.31
CA LYS A 12 -6.35 7.21 0.42
C LYS A 12 -6.74 7.62 1.85
N ARG A 13 -5.91 7.30 2.84
CA ARG A 13 -6.10 7.81 4.21
C ARG A 13 -5.80 9.29 4.32
N TYR A 14 -4.89 9.79 3.49
CA TYR A 14 -4.37 11.17 3.58
C TYR A 14 -4.95 12.08 2.52
N ILE A 15 -5.47 11.50 1.46
CA ILE A 15 -6.06 12.20 0.32
C ILE A 15 -7.43 11.60 0.09
N GLN A 16 -8.49 12.35 0.41
CA GLN A 16 -9.85 11.87 0.25
C GLN A 16 -10.15 11.66 -1.24
N GLU A 17 -10.47 10.45 -1.60
CA GLU A 17 -10.80 10.06 -2.97
C GLU A 17 -11.63 8.79 -2.96
N THR A 18 -11.98 8.27 -4.14
CA THR A 18 -12.71 7.01 -4.27
C THR A 18 -11.96 5.88 -3.56
N GLY A 19 -12.67 5.13 -2.72
CA GLY A 19 -12.10 4.03 -1.95
C GLY A 19 -11.65 4.42 -0.55
N SER A 20 -11.53 5.70 -0.22
CA SER A 20 -11.10 6.15 1.12
C SER A 20 -11.99 5.61 2.23
N ASN A 21 -13.30 5.68 2.05
CA ASN A 21 -14.24 5.18 3.07
C ASN A 21 -14.14 3.66 3.24
N ARG A 22 -13.98 2.94 2.12
CA ARG A 22 -13.83 1.47 2.19
C ARG A 22 -12.54 1.09 2.89
N LEU A 23 -11.46 1.80 2.61
CA LEU A 23 -10.18 1.56 3.29
C LEU A 23 -10.33 1.76 4.81
N ASP A 24 -10.94 2.87 5.22
CA ASP A 24 -11.13 3.15 6.65
C ASP A 24 -11.96 2.06 7.31
N GLU A 25 -13.01 1.58 6.64
CA GLU A 25 -13.83 0.47 7.14
C GLU A 25 -12.99 -0.79 7.34
N LEU A 26 -12.17 -1.15 6.35
CA LEU A 26 -11.30 -2.32 6.44
C LEU A 26 -10.28 -2.20 7.58
N LEU A 27 -9.70 -1.01 7.75
CA LEU A 27 -8.72 -0.76 8.81
C LEU A 27 -9.34 -0.85 10.20
N GLN A 28 -10.61 -0.47 10.35
CA GLN A 28 -11.31 -0.57 11.64
C GLN A 28 -11.54 -2.01 12.07
N HIS A 29 -11.59 -2.94 11.12
CA HIS A 29 -11.94 -4.34 11.38
C HIS A 29 -10.73 -5.29 11.35
N THR A 30 -9.51 -4.77 11.21
CA THR A 30 -8.31 -5.60 11.21
C THR A 30 -7.65 -5.61 12.59
N SER A 31 -7.11 -6.78 12.96
CA SER A 31 -6.32 -6.92 14.18
C SER A 31 -4.84 -6.63 13.96
N GLU A 32 -4.35 -6.83 12.74
CA GLU A 32 -2.95 -6.62 12.39
C GLU A 32 -2.84 -5.97 11.02
N LEU A 33 -2.22 -4.79 10.99
CA LEU A 33 -1.93 -4.07 9.74
C LEU A 33 -0.44 -4.14 9.49
N ALA A 34 -0.05 -4.51 8.26
CA ALA A 34 1.33 -4.47 7.83
C ALA A 34 1.50 -3.65 6.55
N LEU A 35 2.61 -2.94 6.48
CA LEU A 35 2.96 -2.06 5.36
C LEU A 35 4.40 -2.35 4.96
N CYS A 36 4.66 -2.44 3.66
CA CYS A 36 6.02 -2.55 3.16
C CYS A 36 6.80 -1.28 3.48
N VAL A 37 8.05 -1.40 3.88
CA VAL A 37 8.88 -0.25 4.28
C VAL A 37 8.97 0.83 3.20
N ILE A 38 8.89 0.45 1.91
CA ILE A 38 8.94 1.43 0.80
C ILE A 38 7.70 2.32 0.72
N LEU A 39 6.61 1.94 1.39
CA LEU A 39 5.39 2.75 1.43
C LEU A 39 5.67 4.15 1.99
N ILE A 40 6.57 4.25 2.97
CA ILE A 40 6.87 5.52 3.63
C ILE A 40 7.41 6.56 2.61
N PRO A 41 8.52 6.27 1.88
CA PRO A 41 8.99 7.22 0.87
C PRO A 41 8.03 7.38 -0.31
N GLU A 42 7.28 6.35 -0.68
CA GLU A 42 6.34 6.46 -1.80
C GLU A 42 5.20 7.43 -1.49
N ILE A 43 4.59 7.31 -0.32
CA ILE A 43 3.51 8.23 0.08
C ILE A 43 4.06 9.63 0.32
N THR A 44 5.22 9.74 0.95
CA THR A 44 5.88 11.04 1.16
C THR A 44 6.14 11.73 -0.18
N SER A 45 6.60 10.99 -1.18
CA SER A 45 6.82 11.51 -2.54
C SER A 45 5.51 12.00 -3.15
N ALA A 46 4.43 11.24 -3.02
CA ALA A 46 3.11 11.62 -3.53
C ALA A 46 2.59 12.89 -2.86
N LEU A 47 2.74 13.01 -1.54
CA LEU A 47 2.32 14.20 -0.80
C LEU A 47 3.12 15.44 -1.23
N ASN A 48 4.44 15.29 -1.41
CA ASN A 48 5.29 16.39 -1.87
C ASN A 48 4.95 16.84 -3.29
N ARG A 49 4.58 15.90 -4.17
CA ARG A 49 4.13 16.25 -5.50
C ARG A 49 2.88 17.13 -5.43
N ARG A 50 1.91 16.74 -4.63
CA ARG A 50 0.67 17.52 -4.47
C ARG A 50 0.94 18.90 -3.86
N LEU A 51 1.89 18.99 -2.94
CA LEU A 51 2.30 20.27 -2.38
C LEU A 51 2.90 21.18 -3.47
N ARG A 52 3.81 20.64 -4.29
CA ARG A 52 4.41 21.42 -5.40
C ARG A 52 3.39 21.82 -6.44
N GLU A 53 2.37 21.01 -6.70
CA GLU A 53 1.29 21.28 -7.64
C GLU A 53 0.20 22.16 -7.02
N GLN A 54 0.37 22.59 -5.78
CA GLN A 54 -0.59 23.42 -5.04
C GLN A 54 -1.95 22.74 -4.85
N ALA A 55 -1.99 21.41 -4.90
CA ALA A 55 -3.17 20.61 -4.58
C ALA A 55 -3.34 20.41 -3.07
N LEU A 56 -2.26 20.63 -2.32
CA LEU A 56 -2.26 20.65 -0.84
C LEU A 56 -1.65 21.95 -0.36
N THR A 57 -2.21 22.50 0.72
CA THR A 57 -1.57 23.61 1.45
C THR A 57 -0.45 23.03 2.32
N GLU A 58 0.44 23.90 2.79
CA GLU A 58 1.50 23.46 3.73
C GLU A 58 0.91 22.86 5.01
N ASN A 59 -0.16 23.44 5.53
CA ASN A 59 -0.83 22.89 6.72
C ASN A 59 -1.40 21.51 6.47
N GLU A 60 -2.05 21.32 5.31
CA GLU A 60 -2.58 20.00 4.92
C GLU A 60 -1.46 18.97 4.76
N TYR A 61 -0.35 19.39 4.15
CA TYR A 61 0.82 18.53 3.99
C TYR A 61 1.38 18.08 5.34
N HIS A 62 1.58 19.03 6.27
CA HIS A 62 2.12 18.71 7.59
C HIS A 62 1.20 17.79 8.39
N LYS A 63 -0.12 17.99 8.29
CA LYS A 63 -1.10 17.11 8.92
C LYS A 63 -1.05 15.70 8.34
N ALA A 64 -1.01 15.58 7.01
CA ALA A 64 -0.93 14.28 6.33
C ALA A 64 0.36 13.55 6.70
N LYS A 65 1.49 14.26 6.72
CA LYS A 65 2.77 13.69 7.09
C LYS A 65 2.77 13.18 8.53
N GLN A 66 2.21 13.95 9.45
CA GLN A 66 2.13 13.53 10.86
C GLN A 66 1.23 12.30 11.01
N GLN A 67 0.09 12.28 10.30
CA GLN A 67 -0.80 11.12 10.29
C GLN A 67 -0.08 9.88 9.76
N LEU A 68 0.69 10.03 8.69
CA LEU A 68 1.49 8.92 8.14
C LEU A 68 2.47 8.38 9.17
N LEU A 69 3.19 9.25 9.87
CA LEU A 69 4.15 8.84 10.89
C LEU A 69 3.46 8.10 12.04
N ASP A 70 2.31 8.58 12.47
CA ASP A 70 1.52 7.93 13.52
C ASP A 70 1.03 6.54 13.07
N ASP A 71 0.51 6.44 11.86
CA ASP A 71 0.02 5.18 11.31
C ASP A 71 1.16 4.15 11.18
N VAL A 72 2.33 4.60 10.71
CA VAL A 72 3.51 3.75 10.57
C VAL A 72 3.99 3.25 11.94
N HIS A 73 3.93 4.11 12.95
CA HIS A 73 4.31 3.73 14.31
C HIS A 73 3.44 2.59 14.84
N ASP A 74 2.17 2.58 14.50
CA ASP A 74 1.21 1.59 15.00
C ASP A 74 1.11 0.32 14.14
N ALA A 75 1.73 0.32 12.95
CA ALA A 75 1.67 -0.79 12.01
C ALA A 75 2.90 -1.70 12.12
N THR A 76 2.77 -2.92 11.59
CA THR A 76 3.92 -3.78 11.34
C THR A 76 4.60 -3.34 10.05
N ILE A 77 5.86 -2.96 10.10
CA ILE A 77 6.62 -2.54 8.91
C ILE A 77 7.41 -3.73 8.38
N LEU A 78 7.07 -4.15 7.17
CA LEU A 78 7.69 -5.30 6.52
C LEU A 78 8.96 -4.85 5.80
N GLN A 79 10.09 -5.43 6.19
CA GLN A 79 11.39 -5.08 5.63
C GLN A 79 11.67 -5.82 4.32
N ILE A 80 12.59 -5.28 3.53
CA ILE A 80 13.05 -5.90 2.30
C ILE A 80 14.15 -6.90 2.65
N THR A 81 13.73 -8.11 2.99
CA THR A 81 14.63 -9.22 3.35
C THR A 81 15.11 -9.94 2.09
N PRO A 82 16.16 -10.80 2.19
CA PRO A 82 16.54 -11.66 1.05
C PRO A 82 15.38 -12.49 0.52
N ALA A 83 14.50 -13.00 1.40
CA ALA A 83 13.33 -13.78 0.99
C ALA A 83 12.34 -12.91 0.19
N VAL A 84 12.10 -11.68 0.61
CA VAL A 84 11.25 -10.72 -0.10
C VAL A 84 11.84 -10.42 -1.48
N VAL A 85 13.16 -10.18 -1.55
CA VAL A 85 13.83 -9.93 -2.85
C VAL A 85 13.65 -11.12 -3.79
N ALA A 86 13.91 -12.34 -3.31
CA ALA A 86 13.74 -13.56 -4.11
C ALA A 86 12.30 -13.71 -4.60
N GLN A 87 11.33 -13.45 -3.74
CA GLN A 87 9.92 -13.51 -4.11
C GLN A 87 9.56 -12.45 -5.16
N SER A 88 10.10 -11.24 -5.03
CA SER A 88 9.86 -10.17 -6.01
C SER A 88 10.39 -10.52 -7.39
N VAL A 89 11.55 -11.20 -7.46
CA VAL A 89 12.10 -11.66 -8.73
C VAL A 89 11.15 -12.64 -9.41
N LYS A 90 10.62 -13.60 -8.67
CA LYS A 90 9.64 -14.56 -9.21
C LYS A 90 8.39 -13.87 -9.74
N LEU A 91 7.90 -12.87 -9.02
CA LEU A 91 6.72 -12.11 -9.44
C LEU A 91 6.98 -11.36 -10.75
N LEU A 92 8.16 -10.72 -10.87
CA LEU A 92 8.55 -9.98 -12.07
C LEU A 92 8.70 -10.90 -13.29
N GLU A 93 9.15 -12.13 -13.09
CA GLU A 93 9.28 -13.10 -14.16
C GLU A 93 7.94 -13.60 -14.69
N ARG A 94 6.89 -13.57 -13.86
CA ARG A 94 5.57 -14.13 -14.18
C ARG A 94 4.51 -13.10 -14.51
N ASN A 95 4.76 -11.84 -14.23
CA ASN A 95 3.77 -10.77 -14.36
C ASN A 95 4.37 -9.51 -14.97
N ILE A 96 3.54 -8.71 -15.63
CA ILE A 96 3.92 -7.36 -16.06
C ILE A 96 3.75 -6.44 -14.87
N LEU A 97 4.88 -6.03 -14.26
CA LEU A 97 4.89 -5.41 -12.95
C LEU A 97 6.16 -4.57 -12.80
N ARG A 98 6.07 -3.43 -12.13
CA ARG A 98 7.26 -2.64 -11.80
C ARG A 98 7.91 -3.18 -10.53
N ALA A 99 9.22 -2.92 -10.37
CA ALA A 99 9.99 -3.46 -9.25
C ALA A 99 9.39 -3.10 -7.88
N MET A 100 9.02 -1.83 -7.68
CA MET A 100 8.46 -1.39 -6.40
C MET A 100 7.11 -2.05 -6.12
N ASP A 101 6.29 -2.23 -7.16
CA ASP A 101 5.00 -2.92 -7.04
C ASP A 101 5.19 -4.39 -6.66
N ALA A 102 6.21 -5.03 -7.23
CA ALA A 102 6.56 -6.41 -6.89
C ALA A 102 6.95 -6.54 -5.41
N LEU A 103 7.64 -5.54 -4.86
CA LEU A 103 8.04 -5.57 -3.45
C LEU A 103 6.83 -5.53 -2.50
N HIS A 104 5.79 -4.75 -2.81
CA HIS A 104 4.57 -4.75 -2.01
C HIS A 104 3.91 -6.13 -1.97
N VAL A 105 3.76 -6.75 -3.13
CA VAL A 105 3.15 -8.08 -3.21
C VAL A 105 4.04 -9.13 -2.53
N ALA A 106 5.36 -9.06 -2.75
CA ALA A 106 6.31 -9.98 -2.13
C ALA A 106 6.27 -9.90 -0.60
N CYS A 107 6.23 -8.69 -0.04
CA CYS A 107 6.10 -8.50 1.40
C CYS A 107 4.83 -9.15 1.94
N ALA A 108 3.70 -8.93 1.27
CA ALA A 108 2.42 -9.52 1.69
C ALA A 108 2.48 -11.07 1.67
N LEU A 109 3.09 -11.63 0.63
CA LEU A 109 3.26 -13.08 0.51
C LEU A 109 4.14 -13.65 1.62
N GLU A 110 5.30 -13.05 1.86
CA GLU A 110 6.24 -13.54 2.88
C GLU A 110 5.67 -13.39 4.28
N TRP A 111 4.88 -12.37 4.54
CA TRP A 111 4.21 -12.17 5.82
C TRP A 111 2.99 -13.08 5.98
N LYS A 112 2.52 -13.68 4.89
CA LYS A 112 1.31 -14.52 4.86
C LYS A 112 0.07 -13.74 5.25
N ALA A 113 -0.13 -12.61 4.58
CA ALA A 113 -1.32 -11.79 4.78
C ALA A 113 -2.60 -12.58 4.50
N ASP A 114 -3.63 -12.34 5.31
CA ASP A 114 -4.96 -12.91 5.04
C ASP A 114 -5.66 -12.14 3.93
N LEU A 115 -5.41 -10.84 3.82
CA LEU A 115 -5.99 -9.99 2.79
C LEU A 115 -4.96 -8.95 2.34
N PHE A 116 -4.82 -8.79 1.03
CA PHE A 116 -3.99 -7.76 0.42
C PHE A 116 -4.87 -6.74 -0.29
N ILE A 117 -4.69 -5.46 0.04
CA ILE A 117 -5.48 -4.36 -0.55
C ILE A 117 -4.59 -3.56 -1.47
N THR A 118 -5.05 -3.36 -2.70
CA THR A 118 -4.36 -2.54 -3.71
C THR A 118 -5.36 -1.77 -4.55
N SER A 119 -4.91 -0.64 -5.10
CA SER A 119 -5.64 0.15 -6.11
C SER A 119 -4.92 0.08 -7.46
N ASP A 120 -3.91 -0.78 -7.57
CA ASP A 120 -3.12 -0.98 -8.78
C ASP A 120 -3.48 -2.32 -9.40
N LYS A 121 -4.00 -2.28 -10.63
CA LYS A 121 -4.47 -3.48 -11.34
C LYS A 121 -3.37 -4.51 -11.55
N ARG A 122 -2.14 -4.07 -11.83
CA ARG A 122 -1.02 -4.97 -12.06
C ARG A 122 -0.62 -5.70 -10.77
N GLN A 123 -0.63 -4.99 -9.63
CA GLN A 123 -0.40 -5.62 -8.33
C GLN A 123 -1.51 -6.61 -8.00
N LEU A 124 -2.76 -6.24 -8.29
CA LEU A 124 -3.91 -7.11 -8.06
C LEU A 124 -3.74 -8.43 -8.81
N ASP A 125 -3.45 -8.35 -10.11
CA ASP A 125 -3.30 -9.54 -10.95
C ASP A 125 -2.16 -10.44 -10.44
N ALA A 126 -1.02 -9.85 -10.09
CA ALA A 126 0.13 -10.58 -9.55
C ALA A 126 -0.19 -11.26 -8.21
N ALA A 127 -0.89 -10.54 -7.34
CA ALA A 127 -1.26 -11.04 -6.01
C ALA A 127 -2.25 -12.21 -6.13
N ILE A 128 -3.27 -12.08 -6.96
CA ILE A 128 -4.24 -13.14 -7.20
C ILE A 128 -3.55 -14.38 -7.77
N GLN A 129 -2.70 -14.19 -8.78
CA GLN A 129 -1.96 -15.29 -9.38
C GLN A 129 -1.10 -16.04 -8.36
N SER A 130 -0.60 -15.34 -7.37
CA SER A 130 0.26 -15.90 -6.31
C SER A 130 -0.53 -16.52 -5.15
N GLY A 131 -1.86 -16.48 -5.19
CA GLY A 131 -2.72 -17.11 -4.20
C GLY A 131 -3.16 -16.24 -3.05
N LEU A 132 -2.88 -14.93 -3.08
CA LEU A 132 -3.37 -14.02 -2.05
C LEU A 132 -4.86 -13.73 -2.23
N GLN A 133 -5.58 -13.63 -1.13
CA GLN A 133 -6.90 -13.02 -1.12
C GLN A 133 -6.71 -11.52 -1.24
N CYS A 134 -7.46 -10.89 -2.14
CA CYS A 134 -7.27 -9.47 -2.45
C CYS A 134 -8.58 -8.71 -2.45
N GLU A 135 -8.50 -7.44 -2.11
CA GLU A 135 -9.57 -6.48 -2.38
C GLU A 135 -9.00 -5.34 -3.20
N TYR A 136 -9.65 -5.02 -4.31
CA TYR A 136 -9.25 -3.94 -5.21
C TYR A 136 -10.06 -2.69 -4.86
N LEU A 137 -9.35 -1.60 -4.52
CA LEU A 137 -9.97 -0.30 -4.33
C LEU A 137 -9.83 0.49 -5.61
N SER A 138 -10.87 0.54 -6.41
CA SER A 138 -10.84 1.20 -7.72
C SER A 138 -10.45 2.68 -7.58
N PRO A 139 -9.50 3.16 -8.38
CA PRO A 139 -9.16 4.58 -8.38
C PRO A 139 -10.16 5.44 -9.16
N THR A 140 -11.13 4.83 -9.85
CA THR A 140 -12.04 5.53 -10.76
C THR A 140 -13.48 5.61 -10.27
N GLY A 141 -13.79 5.17 -9.05
CA GLY A 141 -15.14 5.23 -8.50
C GLY A 141 -16.04 4.06 -8.88
N GLN A 142 -15.47 3.03 -9.45
CA GLN A 142 -16.24 1.85 -9.89
C GLN A 142 -16.22 0.74 -8.85
#